data_f6ecf23d163a52959662f36c0cfe5567
#
_entry.id   f6ecf23d163a52959662f36c0cfe5567
#
_cell.length_a   1.000
_cell.length_b   1.000
_cell.length_c   1.000
_cell.angle_alpha   90.00
_cell.angle_beta   90.00
_cell.angle_gamma   90.00
#
_symmetry.space_group_name_H-M   'P 1'
#
loop_
_entity.id
_entity.type
_entity.pdbx_description
1 polymer ?
#
loop_
_entity_poly.entity_id
_entity_poly.type
_entity_poly.pdbx_seq_one_letter_code
_entity_poly.pdbx_strand_id
1 'polypeptide(L)'
;MLINKKSNLKINDLINFDEAKELSKAPLSNALIQNSFTTKKDAFGDIITYSPKVFLPLTFLCRDVCHYCTFAKTPKKIVNPYMSLDEVLEVVRDGEDKGCKEALITLGDKPELRYKTARDYLSAHGFKTTLDYVKKTAEHILDNSSLIPHLNVGTLTPEDILGLKDVSGSMGLMLETHSARLSQKGMPHFGSPDKDPEYRLQTFINAGEQQIPFTTGLLIGIGESREERIQSLMV
;
A
#
# COMPACT_ATOMS: atom_id res chain seq x y z
N MET A 1 4.85 9.67 -21.71
CA MET A 1 6.23 9.56 -22.26
C MET A 1 7.18 10.43 -21.42
N LEU A 2 7.30 10.17 -20.12
CA LEU A 2 8.07 10.98 -19.16
C LEU A 2 8.91 10.14 -18.18
N ILE A 3 9.10 8.84 -18.46
CA ILE A 3 9.87 7.99 -17.55
C ILE A 3 11.02 7.35 -18.33
N ASN A 4 12.01 8.17 -18.69
CA ASN A 4 13.29 7.63 -19.15
C ASN A 4 14.45 8.62 -18.94
N LYS A 5 14.48 9.34 -17.80
CA LYS A 5 15.76 9.78 -17.26
C LYS A 5 16.12 8.79 -16.15
N LYS A 6 16.93 7.80 -16.48
CA LYS A 6 17.65 7.01 -15.47
C LYS A 6 18.27 8.02 -14.52
N SER A 7 17.88 7.97 -13.24
CA SER A 7 18.62 8.69 -12.22
C SER A 7 20.08 8.28 -12.34
N ASN A 8 20.99 9.21 -12.50
CA ASN A 8 22.42 8.92 -12.53
C ASN A 8 22.98 8.52 -11.15
N LEU A 9 22.10 8.34 -10.16
CA LEU A 9 22.43 7.79 -8.86
C LEU A 9 22.87 6.35 -9.05
N LYS A 10 24.15 6.10 -8.87
CA LYS A 10 24.70 4.74 -8.82
C LYS A 10 24.38 4.16 -7.45
N ILE A 11 24.19 2.84 -7.39
CA ILE A 11 23.98 2.12 -6.11
C ILE A 11 25.10 2.43 -5.10
N ASN A 12 26.30 2.74 -5.58
CA ASN A 12 27.46 3.11 -4.77
C ASN A 12 27.37 4.54 -4.16
N ASP A 13 26.38 5.34 -4.54
CA ASP A 13 26.17 6.69 -4.01
C ASP A 13 25.15 6.68 -2.83
N LEU A 14 24.65 5.51 -2.45
CA LEU A 14 23.76 5.36 -1.29
C LEU A 14 24.60 5.33 -0.01
N ILE A 15 24.15 6.09 0.98
CA ILE A 15 24.74 6.04 2.33
C ILE A 15 24.54 4.64 2.94
N ASN A 16 25.53 4.16 3.68
CA ASN A 16 25.39 2.93 4.44
C ASN A 16 24.66 3.15 5.77
N PHE A 17 24.36 2.07 6.49
CA PHE A 17 23.59 2.12 7.73
C PHE A 17 24.25 3.00 8.81
N ASP A 18 25.58 2.90 8.98
CA ASP A 18 26.30 3.66 10.01
C ASP A 18 26.33 5.14 9.67
N GLU A 19 26.52 5.50 8.41
CA GLU A 19 26.42 6.89 7.92
C GLU A 19 25.01 7.44 8.12
N ALA A 20 23.96 6.69 7.80
CA ALA A 20 22.57 7.08 8.01
C ALA A 20 22.27 7.26 9.51
N LYS A 21 22.82 6.42 10.37
CA LYS A 21 22.69 6.51 11.82
C LYS A 21 23.38 7.78 12.36
N GLU A 22 24.59 8.09 11.91
CA GLU A 22 25.28 9.33 12.31
C GLU A 22 24.54 10.56 11.79
N LEU A 23 24.11 10.55 10.53
CA LEU A 23 23.31 11.63 9.96
C LEU A 23 22.01 11.87 10.74
N SER A 24 21.39 10.81 11.23
CA SER A 24 20.15 10.92 12.02
C SER A 24 20.32 11.59 13.40
N LYS A 25 21.55 11.66 13.91
CA LYS A 25 21.87 12.35 15.17
C LYS A 25 22.13 13.84 14.96
N ALA A 26 22.49 14.23 13.74
CA ALA A 26 22.75 15.61 13.41
C ALA A 26 21.47 16.46 13.51
N PRO A 27 21.54 17.68 13.99
CA PRO A 27 20.40 18.60 13.93
C PRO A 27 20.05 18.90 12.47
N LEU A 28 18.76 19.08 12.20
CA LEU A 28 18.32 19.53 10.88
C LEU A 28 19.00 20.86 10.55
N SER A 29 19.80 20.88 9.50
CA SER A 29 20.53 22.06 9.06
C SER A 29 20.08 22.52 7.68
N ASN A 30 20.25 23.81 7.40
CA ASN A 30 20.00 24.36 6.06
C ASN A 30 20.85 23.66 4.99
N ALA A 31 22.09 23.27 5.32
CA ALA A 31 22.97 22.55 4.41
C ALA A 31 22.38 21.15 4.04
N LEU A 32 21.86 20.41 5.01
CA LEU A 32 21.23 19.10 4.75
C LEU A 32 19.99 19.26 3.87
N ILE A 33 19.13 20.24 4.16
CA ILE A 33 17.94 20.54 3.35
C ILE A 33 18.35 20.92 1.93
N GLN A 34 19.36 21.80 1.78
CA GLN A 34 19.82 22.24 0.48
C GLN A 34 20.43 21.10 -0.34
N ASN A 35 21.22 20.22 0.28
CA ASN A 35 21.78 19.05 -0.38
C ASN A 35 20.67 18.10 -0.87
N SER A 36 19.69 17.80 -0.03
CA SER A 36 18.52 16.97 -0.40
C SER A 36 17.75 17.60 -1.57
N PHE A 37 17.51 18.91 -1.52
CA PHE A 37 16.85 19.64 -2.60
C PHE A 37 17.65 19.58 -3.92
N THR A 38 18.96 19.77 -3.86
CA THR A 38 19.86 19.70 -5.02
C THR A 38 19.84 18.30 -5.62
N THR A 39 19.97 17.25 -4.79
CA THR A 39 19.89 15.85 -5.24
C THR A 39 18.56 15.55 -5.95
N LYS A 40 17.44 16.01 -5.37
CA LYS A 40 16.12 15.89 -6.01
C LYS A 40 16.07 16.63 -7.33
N LYS A 41 16.57 17.87 -7.35
CA LYS A 41 16.53 18.72 -8.54
C LYS A 41 17.39 18.16 -9.68
N ASP A 42 18.57 17.63 -9.38
CA ASP A 42 19.47 17.03 -10.36
C ASP A 42 18.86 15.72 -10.95
N ALA A 43 18.16 14.95 -10.13
CA ALA A 43 17.52 13.71 -10.56
C ALA A 43 16.19 13.92 -11.31
N PHE A 44 15.36 14.86 -10.88
CA PHE A 44 13.95 14.98 -11.31
C PHE A 44 13.57 16.41 -11.79
N GLY A 45 14.50 17.36 -11.79
CA GLY A 45 14.22 18.78 -12.11
C GLY A 45 13.29 19.44 -11.09
N ASP A 46 12.56 20.45 -11.54
CA ASP A 46 11.64 21.22 -10.71
C ASP A 46 10.21 20.65 -10.68
N ILE A 47 9.99 19.53 -11.38
CA ILE A 47 8.66 18.91 -11.47
C ILE A 47 8.37 18.10 -10.21
N ILE A 48 7.18 18.31 -9.66
CA ILE A 48 6.56 17.48 -8.62
C ILE A 48 5.26 16.96 -9.20
N THR A 49 5.11 15.63 -9.19
CA THR A 49 3.89 14.97 -9.66
C THR A 49 2.99 14.61 -8.48
N TYR A 50 1.69 14.62 -8.72
CA TYR A 50 0.70 14.09 -7.80
C TYR A 50 -0.39 13.36 -8.58
N SER A 51 -1.06 12.42 -7.94
CA SER A 51 -2.20 11.72 -8.52
C SER A 51 -3.41 11.89 -7.61
N PRO A 52 -4.42 12.67 -8.04
CA PRO A 52 -5.67 12.78 -7.31
C PRO A 52 -6.44 11.47 -7.41
N LYS A 53 -6.75 10.85 -6.27
CA LYS A 53 -7.41 9.55 -6.18
C LYS A 53 -8.73 9.66 -5.43
N VAL A 54 -9.73 8.91 -5.88
CA VAL A 54 -10.89 8.61 -5.06
C VAL A 54 -10.60 7.40 -4.17
N PHE A 55 -11.07 7.44 -2.92
CA PHE A 55 -10.81 6.38 -1.94
C PHE A 55 -11.99 5.41 -1.88
N LEU A 56 -11.72 4.14 -2.15
CA LEU A 56 -12.70 3.04 -2.14
C LEU A 56 -12.36 2.04 -1.02
N PRO A 57 -12.96 2.17 0.17
CA PRO A 57 -12.78 1.22 1.26
C PRO A 57 -13.63 -0.04 1.01
N LEU A 58 -13.17 -0.92 0.12
CA LEU A 58 -13.97 -2.04 -0.39
C LEU A 58 -14.49 -2.96 0.72
N THR A 59 -13.70 -3.18 1.78
CA THR A 59 -14.15 -3.80 3.02
C THR A 59 -13.39 -3.27 4.23
N PHE A 60 -14.11 -3.05 5.33
CA PHE A 60 -13.51 -2.73 6.63
C PHE A 60 -13.19 -3.98 7.46
N LEU A 61 -13.58 -5.17 7.02
CA LEU A 61 -13.19 -6.41 7.67
C LEU A 61 -11.73 -6.72 7.38
N CYS A 62 -10.97 -7.14 8.40
CA CYS A 62 -9.55 -7.46 8.26
C CYS A 62 -9.22 -8.67 9.12
N ARG A 63 -8.38 -9.58 8.63
CA ARG A 63 -7.90 -10.66 9.51
C ARG A 63 -6.86 -10.20 10.52
N ASP A 64 -6.13 -9.12 10.24
CA ASP A 64 -5.19 -8.50 11.16
C ASP A 64 -5.88 -7.73 12.29
N VAL A 65 -5.13 -7.51 13.37
CA VAL A 65 -5.57 -6.82 14.59
C VAL A 65 -4.57 -5.76 15.04
N CYS A 66 -4.02 -5.01 14.10
CA CYS A 66 -3.03 -3.96 14.39
C CYS A 66 -3.57 -2.99 15.44
N HIS A 67 -2.83 -2.78 16.53
CA HIS A 67 -3.35 -2.06 17.73
C HIS A 67 -3.54 -0.56 17.49
N TYR A 68 -2.95 0.01 16.45
CA TYR A 68 -3.13 1.41 16.05
C TYR A 68 -4.22 1.61 14.97
N CYS A 69 -4.72 0.52 14.38
CA CYS A 69 -5.61 0.62 13.22
C CYS A 69 -7.01 1.08 13.60
N THR A 70 -7.43 2.21 13.05
CA THR A 70 -8.78 2.75 13.19
C THR A 70 -9.69 2.39 12.01
N PHE A 71 -9.14 1.82 10.94
CA PHE A 71 -9.86 1.44 9.73
C PHE A 71 -10.64 0.13 9.91
N ALA A 72 -10.00 -0.91 10.46
CA ALA A 72 -10.59 -2.23 10.59
C ALA A 72 -11.78 -2.24 11.58
N LYS A 73 -12.87 -2.90 11.17
CA LYS A 73 -14.08 -3.08 11.98
C LYS A 73 -14.41 -4.55 12.13
N THR A 74 -15.10 -4.89 13.19
CA THR A 74 -15.65 -6.24 13.39
C THR A 74 -17.00 -6.39 12.68
N PRO A 75 -17.45 -7.61 12.35
CA PRO A 75 -18.75 -7.85 11.70
C PRO A 75 -19.95 -7.19 12.41
N LYS A 76 -19.89 -7.04 13.73
CA LYS A 76 -20.96 -6.38 14.52
C LYS A 76 -21.07 -4.87 14.29
N LYS A 77 -20.05 -4.25 13.70
CA LYS A 77 -19.94 -2.79 13.49
C LYS A 77 -20.11 -2.37 12.03
N ILE A 78 -20.47 -3.28 11.16
CA ILE A 78 -20.69 -3.01 9.73
C ILE A 78 -22.09 -3.46 9.33
N VAL A 79 -22.66 -2.80 8.34
CA VAL A 79 -23.94 -3.19 7.73
C VAL A 79 -23.67 -4.23 6.64
N ASN A 80 -22.83 -3.88 5.68
CA ASN A 80 -22.43 -4.75 4.58
C ASN A 80 -20.96 -5.15 4.72
N PRO A 81 -20.61 -6.43 4.46
CA PRO A 81 -19.22 -6.90 4.53
C PRO A 81 -18.30 -6.23 3.51
N TYR A 82 -18.82 -5.95 2.32
CA TYR A 82 -18.13 -5.29 1.21
C TYR A 82 -19.02 -4.20 0.61
N MET A 83 -18.42 -3.19 0.00
CA MET A 83 -19.12 -2.29 -0.89
C MET A 83 -19.66 -3.09 -2.08
N SER A 84 -20.90 -2.82 -2.49
CA SER A 84 -21.44 -3.34 -3.76
C SER A 84 -20.79 -2.65 -4.96
N LEU A 85 -20.91 -3.25 -6.15
CA LEU A 85 -20.38 -2.65 -7.38
C LEU A 85 -21.08 -1.31 -7.70
N ASP A 86 -22.37 -1.18 -7.37
CA ASP A 86 -23.12 0.07 -7.55
C ASP A 86 -22.62 1.17 -6.62
N GLU A 87 -22.38 0.87 -5.32
CA GLU A 87 -21.77 1.80 -4.37
C GLU A 87 -20.37 2.23 -4.81
N VAL A 88 -19.58 1.31 -5.37
CA VAL A 88 -18.27 1.62 -5.94
C VAL A 88 -18.40 2.62 -7.09
N LEU A 89 -19.30 2.39 -8.04
CA LEU A 89 -19.50 3.30 -9.19
C LEU A 89 -20.02 4.66 -8.79
N GLU A 90 -20.88 4.75 -7.78
CA GLU A 90 -21.34 6.05 -7.26
C GLU A 90 -20.14 6.89 -6.79
N VAL A 91 -19.24 6.31 -5.97
CA VAL A 91 -18.03 6.99 -5.49
C VAL A 91 -17.06 7.30 -6.62
N VAL A 92 -16.90 6.41 -7.60
CA VAL A 92 -16.02 6.58 -8.76
C VAL A 92 -16.48 7.76 -9.62
N ARG A 93 -17.79 7.86 -9.92
CA ARG A 93 -18.36 8.96 -10.71
C ARG A 93 -18.18 10.31 -10.01
N ASP A 94 -18.47 10.37 -8.70
CA ASP A 94 -18.19 11.58 -7.90
C ASP A 94 -16.72 11.98 -7.97
N GLY A 95 -15.81 11.00 -7.97
CA GLY A 95 -14.37 11.24 -8.14
C GLY A 95 -14.00 11.76 -9.53
N GLU A 96 -14.57 11.20 -10.60
CA GLU A 96 -14.39 11.69 -11.97
C GLU A 96 -14.82 13.15 -12.12
N ASP A 97 -16.00 13.49 -11.62
CA ASP A 97 -16.56 14.84 -11.66
C ASP A 97 -15.66 15.86 -10.92
N LYS A 98 -14.94 15.40 -9.90
CA LYS A 98 -13.95 16.19 -9.15
C LYS A 98 -12.55 16.15 -9.77
N GLY A 99 -12.35 15.50 -10.90
CA GLY A 99 -11.10 15.45 -11.65
C GLY A 99 -10.08 14.44 -11.13
N CYS A 100 -10.48 13.46 -10.31
CA CYS A 100 -9.64 12.32 -9.95
C CYS A 100 -9.17 11.57 -11.20
N LYS A 101 -8.02 10.90 -11.09
CA LYS A 101 -7.41 10.11 -12.16
C LYS A 101 -7.29 8.64 -11.81
N GLU A 102 -7.32 8.33 -10.54
CA GLU A 102 -7.20 6.95 -10.05
C GLU A 102 -8.28 6.64 -9.02
N ALA A 103 -8.68 5.36 -8.99
CA ALA A 103 -9.53 4.78 -7.97
C ALA A 103 -8.66 3.92 -7.03
N LEU A 104 -8.45 4.39 -5.81
CA LEU A 104 -7.67 3.68 -4.79
C LEU A 104 -8.56 2.65 -4.10
N ILE A 105 -8.45 1.39 -4.50
CA ILE A 105 -9.09 0.27 -3.82
C ILE A 105 -8.23 -0.09 -2.60
N THR A 106 -8.80 0.14 -1.42
CA THR A 106 -8.19 -0.19 -0.13
C THR A 106 -9.11 -1.09 0.67
N LEU A 107 -8.56 -1.99 1.45
CA LEU A 107 -9.35 -2.95 2.22
C LEU A 107 -8.59 -3.48 3.44
N GLY A 108 -9.31 -4.16 4.33
CA GLY A 108 -8.70 -5.02 5.33
C GLY A 108 -8.23 -6.32 4.71
N ASP A 109 -7.02 -6.77 5.08
CA ASP A 109 -6.35 -7.93 4.47
C ASP A 109 -7.12 -9.23 4.73
N LYS A 110 -7.38 -10.00 3.69
CA LYS A 110 -7.93 -11.38 3.64
C LYS A 110 -8.98 -11.69 4.71
N PRO A 111 -10.07 -10.89 4.84
CA PRO A 111 -11.05 -11.08 5.91
C PRO A 111 -11.76 -12.43 5.86
N GLU A 112 -11.85 -13.07 4.70
CA GLU A 112 -12.42 -14.41 4.51
C GLU A 112 -11.67 -15.48 5.31
N LEU A 113 -10.39 -15.29 5.59
CA LEU A 113 -9.60 -16.22 6.40
C LEU A 113 -9.98 -16.16 7.89
N ARG A 114 -10.66 -15.10 8.32
CA ARG A 114 -11.05 -14.89 9.71
C ARG A 114 -12.56 -14.93 9.91
N TYR A 115 -13.33 -14.27 9.05
CA TYR A 115 -14.75 -14.01 9.28
C TYR A 115 -15.67 -14.82 8.36
N LYS A 116 -16.60 -15.55 8.96
CA LYS A 116 -17.67 -16.24 8.22
C LYS A 116 -18.49 -15.27 7.37
N THR A 117 -18.80 -14.08 7.90
CA THR A 117 -19.57 -13.03 7.21
C THR A 117 -18.92 -12.63 5.89
N ALA A 118 -17.58 -12.55 5.82
CA ALA A 118 -16.87 -12.28 4.57
C ALA A 118 -17.01 -13.45 3.59
N ARG A 119 -16.83 -14.70 4.06
CA ARG A 119 -16.99 -15.90 3.21
C ARG A 119 -18.41 -16.04 2.67
N ASP A 120 -19.42 -15.82 3.51
CA ASP A 120 -20.82 -15.93 3.11
C ASP A 120 -21.16 -14.90 2.03
N TYR A 121 -20.71 -13.66 2.17
CA TYR A 121 -20.88 -12.61 1.17
C TYR A 121 -20.22 -12.99 -0.16
N LEU A 122 -18.95 -13.36 -0.12
CA LEU A 122 -18.20 -13.73 -1.33
C LEU A 122 -18.87 -14.91 -2.06
N SER A 123 -19.21 -15.96 -1.32
CA SER A 123 -19.88 -17.14 -1.87
C SER A 123 -21.24 -16.83 -2.48
N ALA A 124 -22.04 -15.98 -1.83
CA ALA A 124 -23.35 -15.56 -2.35
C ALA A 124 -23.25 -14.77 -3.67
N HIS A 125 -22.09 -14.12 -3.91
CA HIS A 125 -21.82 -13.36 -5.14
C HIS A 125 -20.92 -14.10 -6.14
N GLY A 126 -20.63 -15.40 -5.89
CA GLY A 126 -19.86 -16.25 -6.80
C GLY A 126 -18.33 -16.09 -6.73
N PHE A 127 -17.81 -15.47 -5.66
CA PHE A 127 -16.39 -15.28 -5.45
C PHE A 127 -15.83 -16.24 -4.39
N LYS A 128 -14.57 -16.66 -4.56
CA LYS A 128 -13.88 -17.52 -3.60
C LYS A 128 -13.07 -16.70 -2.58
N THR A 129 -12.45 -15.63 -3.04
CA THR A 129 -11.54 -14.79 -2.25
C THR A 129 -11.91 -13.31 -2.35
N THR A 130 -11.41 -12.52 -1.41
CA THR A 130 -11.49 -11.06 -1.49
C THR A 130 -10.77 -10.54 -2.74
N LEU A 131 -9.66 -11.17 -3.16
CA LEU A 131 -8.92 -10.75 -4.36
C LEU A 131 -9.72 -11.00 -5.65
N ASP A 132 -10.52 -12.08 -5.73
CA ASP A 132 -11.46 -12.28 -6.85
C ASP A 132 -12.45 -11.12 -6.94
N TYR A 133 -12.98 -10.67 -5.80
CA TYR A 133 -13.89 -9.53 -5.75
C TYR A 133 -13.20 -8.20 -6.09
N VAL A 134 -11.95 -8.00 -5.64
CA VAL A 134 -11.11 -6.86 -6.05
C VAL A 134 -10.92 -6.83 -7.55
N LYS A 135 -10.58 -7.96 -8.16
CA LYS A 135 -10.43 -8.06 -9.63
C LYS A 135 -11.71 -7.64 -10.33
N LYS A 136 -12.85 -8.21 -9.93
CA LYS A 136 -14.16 -7.85 -10.49
C LYS A 136 -14.51 -6.37 -10.32
N THR A 137 -14.19 -5.82 -9.15
CA THR A 137 -14.38 -4.38 -8.86
C THR A 137 -13.51 -3.52 -9.78
N ALA A 138 -12.24 -3.88 -9.96
CA ALA A 138 -11.32 -3.14 -10.83
C ALA A 138 -11.77 -3.20 -12.31
N GLU A 139 -12.16 -4.38 -12.82
CA GLU A 139 -12.77 -4.55 -14.14
C GLU A 139 -14.01 -3.63 -14.29
N HIS A 140 -14.87 -3.63 -13.28
CA HIS A 140 -16.10 -2.83 -13.31
C HIS A 140 -15.82 -1.31 -13.35
N ILE A 141 -14.77 -0.85 -12.67
CA ILE A 141 -14.31 0.55 -12.75
C ILE A 141 -13.79 0.86 -14.14
N LEU A 142 -12.95 0.02 -14.73
CA LEU A 142 -12.39 0.21 -16.07
C LEU A 142 -13.47 0.23 -17.16
N ASP A 143 -14.50 -0.61 -17.02
CA ASP A 143 -15.59 -0.69 -17.98
C ASP A 143 -16.56 0.51 -17.93
N ASN A 144 -16.62 1.23 -16.79
CA ASN A 144 -17.66 2.22 -16.51
C ASN A 144 -17.16 3.62 -16.15
N SER A 145 -15.83 3.84 -16.18
CA SER A 145 -15.21 5.13 -15.86
C SER A 145 -13.87 5.33 -16.57
N SER A 146 -13.32 6.54 -16.48
CA SER A 146 -11.97 6.86 -16.95
C SER A 146 -10.91 6.71 -15.86
N LEU A 147 -11.29 6.33 -14.63
CA LEU A 147 -10.36 6.19 -13.53
C LEU A 147 -9.56 4.89 -13.64
N ILE A 148 -8.27 4.98 -13.34
CA ILE A 148 -7.37 3.83 -13.34
C ILE A 148 -7.32 3.22 -11.93
N PRO A 149 -7.59 1.92 -11.74
CA PRO A 149 -7.49 1.29 -10.44
C PRO A 149 -6.05 1.29 -9.90
N HIS A 150 -5.88 1.70 -8.65
CA HIS A 150 -4.70 1.51 -7.83
C HIS A 150 -5.05 0.55 -6.70
N LEU A 151 -4.34 -0.59 -6.61
CA LEU A 151 -4.69 -1.66 -5.68
C LEU A 151 -3.79 -1.65 -4.45
N ASN A 152 -4.36 -1.31 -3.29
CA ASN A 152 -3.70 -1.45 -1.98
C ASN A 152 -4.46 -2.50 -1.15
N VAL A 153 -4.21 -3.78 -1.48
CA VAL A 153 -5.07 -4.91 -1.11
C VAL A 153 -4.37 -5.95 -0.23
N GLY A 154 -3.30 -5.54 0.46
CA GLY A 154 -2.55 -6.39 1.37
C GLY A 154 -1.40 -7.15 0.69
N THR A 155 -0.92 -8.20 1.36
CA THR A 155 0.19 -9.03 0.85
C THR A 155 -0.26 -9.89 -0.32
N LEU A 156 0.59 -10.00 -1.36
CA LEU A 156 0.27 -10.67 -2.62
C LEU A 156 1.35 -11.71 -2.98
N THR A 157 0.90 -12.87 -3.43
CA THR A 157 1.75 -13.88 -4.09
C THR A 157 2.05 -13.47 -5.53
N PRO A 158 3.03 -14.12 -6.21
CA PRO A 158 3.24 -13.91 -7.65
C PRO A 158 1.99 -14.14 -8.48
N GLU A 159 1.20 -15.17 -8.15
CA GLU A 159 -0.04 -15.53 -8.84
C GLU A 159 -1.13 -14.47 -8.62
N ASP A 160 -1.24 -13.93 -7.40
CA ASP A 160 -2.18 -12.84 -7.08
C ASP A 160 -1.86 -11.60 -7.93
N ILE A 161 -0.58 -11.22 -8.00
CA ILE A 161 -0.12 -10.07 -8.78
C ILE A 161 -0.41 -10.29 -10.27
N LEU A 162 -0.06 -11.46 -10.80
CA LEU A 162 -0.33 -11.80 -12.20
C LEU A 162 -1.84 -11.74 -12.51
N GLY A 163 -2.67 -12.21 -11.58
CA GLY A 163 -4.13 -12.19 -11.72
C GLY A 163 -4.75 -10.78 -11.70
N LEU A 164 -4.05 -9.81 -11.10
CA LEU A 164 -4.52 -8.42 -10.94
C LEU A 164 -3.83 -7.43 -11.87
N LYS A 165 -2.73 -7.83 -12.52
CA LYS A 165 -1.88 -6.95 -13.33
C LYS A 165 -2.65 -6.22 -14.42
N ASP A 166 -3.50 -6.92 -15.15
CA ASP A 166 -4.20 -6.38 -16.31
C ASP A 166 -5.36 -5.44 -15.96
N VAL A 167 -5.76 -5.42 -14.68
CA VAL A 167 -6.86 -4.58 -14.19
C VAL A 167 -6.40 -3.45 -13.28
N SER A 168 -5.08 -3.20 -13.20
CA SER A 168 -4.52 -2.14 -12.35
C SER A 168 -3.44 -1.35 -13.05
N GLY A 169 -3.45 -0.01 -12.87
CA GLY A 169 -2.35 0.85 -13.33
C GLY A 169 -1.15 0.83 -12.39
N SER A 170 -1.37 0.49 -11.12
CA SER A 170 -0.33 0.38 -10.09
C SER A 170 -0.87 -0.34 -8.87
N MET A 171 0.04 -0.85 -8.04
CA MET A 171 -0.30 -1.47 -6.76
C MET A 171 0.49 -0.83 -5.61
N GLY A 172 0.11 -1.12 -4.39
CA GLY A 172 0.79 -0.63 -3.21
C GLY A 172 0.61 -1.52 -1.98
N LEU A 173 1.60 -1.47 -1.13
CA LEU A 173 1.58 -2.11 0.18
C LEU A 173 2.50 -1.32 1.12
N MET A 174 1.97 -0.81 2.24
CA MET A 174 2.80 -0.12 3.20
C MET A 174 3.67 -1.13 3.96
N LEU A 175 5.00 -1.01 3.88
CA LEU A 175 5.92 -1.82 4.69
C LEU A 175 5.63 -1.65 6.18
N GLU A 176 5.21 -0.48 6.59
CA GLU A 176 5.03 -0.03 7.97
C GLU A 176 6.37 -0.01 8.73
N THR A 177 7.03 -1.16 8.86
CA THR A 177 8.32 -1.32 9.53
C THR A 177 9.01 -2.60 9.07
N HIS A 178 10.34 -2.60 9.09
CA HIS A 178 11.17 -3.81 8.92
C HIS A 178 11.43 -4.54 10.26
N SER A 179 10.96 -3.99 11.39
CA SER A 179 11.23 -4.56 12.71
C SER A 179 10.27 -5.70 13.05
N ALA A 180 10.76 -6.94 13.02
CA ALA A 180 10.04 -8.12 13.50
C ALA A 180 9.68 -8.04 15.01
N ARG A 181 10.40 -7.21 15.79
CA ARG A 181 10.11 -6.94 17.21
C ARG A 181 8.69 -6.41 17.40
N LEU A 182 8.19 -5.59 16.45
CA LEU A 182 6.85 -5.02 16.55
C LEU A 182 5.72 -6.03 16.37
N SER A 183 6.03 -7.27 15.98
CA SER A 183 5.09 -8.40 15.94
C SER A 183 5.08 -9.24 17.22
N GLN A 184 5.94 -8.96 18.19
CA GLN A 184 6.00 -9.67 19.46
C GLN A 184 4.81 -9.33 20.38
N LYS A 185 4.55 -10.19 21.39
CA LYS A 185 3.47 -9.98 22.36
C LYS A 185 3.58 -8.61 23.05
N GLY A 186 2.49 -7.86 23.03
CA GLY A 186 2.43 -6.51 23.60
C GLY A 186 2.84 -5.39 22.62
N MET A 187 3.28 -5.74 21.42
CA MET A 187 3.65 -4.78 20.38
C MET A 187 2.51 -4.58 19.36
N PRO A 188 2.54 -3.51 18.56
CA PRO A 188 1.40 -3.07 17.74
C PRO A 188 0.96 -4.04 16.64
N HIS A 189 1.83 -4.90 16.15
CA HIS A 189 1.51 -5.90 15.13
C HIS A 189 1.21 -7.29 15.71
N PHE A 190 1.22 -7.45 17.03
CA PHE A 190 0.92 -8.75 17.63
C PHE A 190 -0.47 -9.26 17.22
N GLY A 191 -0.52 -10.49 16.71
CA GLY A 191 -1.75 -11.10 16.17
C GLY A 191 -2.14 -10.69 14.76
N SER A 192 -1.24 -10.00 14.05
CA SER A 192 -1.44 -9.52 12.67
C SER A 192 -0.47 -10.25 11.73
N PRO A 193 -0.83 -11.43 11.19
CA PRO A 193 0.08 -12.26 10.40
C PRO A 193 0.57 -11.59 9.11
N ASP A 194 -0.25 -10.73 8.49
CA ASP A 194 0.11 -10.02 7.25
C ASP A 194 0.98 -8.77 7.51
N LYS A 195 1.31 -8.49 8.79
CA LYS A 195 2.25 -7.45 9.19
C LYS A 195 3.68 -7.97 9.43
N ASP A 196 3.93 -9.24 9.17
CA ASP A 196 5.28 -9.77 9.18
C ASP A 196 6.11 -9.07 8.09
N PRO A 197 7.25 -8.45 8.43
CA PRO A 197 8.07 -7.71 7.46
C PRO A 197 8.54 -8.56 6.28
N GLU A 198 8.85 -9.84 6.48
CA GLU A 198 9.34 -10.73 5.43
C GLU A 198 8.27 -10.97 4.36
N TYR A 199 7.01 -11.20 4.77
CA TYR A 199 5.89 -11.35 3.82
C TYR A 199 5.65 -10.06 3.03
N ARG A 200 5.80 -8.91 3.67
CA ARG A 200 5.61 -7.62 3.01
C ARG A 200 6.73 -7.33 2.02
N LEU A 201 7.97 -7.59 2.40
CA LEU A 201 9.13 -7.49 1.50
C LEU A 201 9.03 -8.46 0.33
N GLN A 202 8.57 -9.68 0.56
CA GLN A 202 8.37 -10.64 -0.53
C GLN A 202 7.34 -10.13 -1.54
N THR A 203 6.30 -9.43 -1.10
CA THR A 203 5.34 -8.80 -2.02
C THR A 203 6.02 -7.74 -2.90
N PHE A 204 6.97 -6.96 -2.38
CA PHE A 204 7.71 -5.98 -3.19
C PHE A 204 8.61 -6.65 -4.23
N ILE A 205 9.30 -7.72 -3.82
CA ILE A 205 10.12 -8.54 -4.73
C ILE A 205 9.25 -9.09 -5.85
N ASN A 206 8.12 -9.72 -5.51
CA ASN A 206 7.18 -10.27 -6.48
C ASN A 206 6.65 -9.20 -7.46
N ALA A 207 6.35 -8.00 -6.96
CA ALA A 207 5.88 -6.89 -7.78
C ALA A 207 6.99 -6.38 -8.71
N GLY A 208 8.24 -6.29 -8.21
CA GLY A 208 9.40 -5.91 -8.99
C GLY A 208 9.70 -6.89 -10.12
N GLU A 209 9.68 -8.19 -9.86
CA GLU A 209 9.88 -9.25 -10.86
C GLU A 209 8.83 -9.19 -11.97
N GLN A 210 7.60 -8.82 -11.64
CA GLN A 210 6.51 -8.68 -12.61
C GLN A 210 6.39 -7.27 -13.20
N GLN A 211 7.31 -6.37 -12.87
CA GLN A 211 7.39 -4.99 -13.38
C GLN A 211 6.11 -4.18 -13.12
N ILE A 212 5.53 -4.33 -11.94
CA ILE A 212 4.37 -3.55 -11.50
C ILE A 212 4.84 -2.21 -10.92
N PRO A 213 4.30 -1.07 -11.37
CA PRO A 213 4.47 0.19 -10.64
C PRO A 213 3.93 0.04 -9.22
N PHE A 214 4.80 0.20 -8.22
CA PHE A 214 4.46 -0.13 -6.85
C PHE A 214 4.80 0.99 -5.88
N THR A 215 3.91 1.25 -4.91
CA THR A 215 4.13 2.24 -3.85
C THR A 215 4.24 1.57 -2.48
N THR A 216 5.12 2.09 -1.65
CA THR A 216 5.28 1.65 -0.25
C THR A 216 5.47 2.82 0.68
N GLY A 217 5.48 2.58 1.98
CA GLY A 217 5.72 3.59 3.00
C GLY A 217 5.98 2.99 4.37
N LEU A 218 6.52 3.80 5.26
CA LEU A 218 6.76 3.47 6.65
C LEU A 218 5.74 4.17 7.54
N LEU A 219 5.35 3.53 8.64
CA LEU A 219 4.52 4.12 9.67
C LEU A 219 5.40 4.48 10.87
N ILE A 220 5.49 5.78 11.14
CA ILE A 220 6.37 6.33 12.18
C ILE A 220 5.57 6.54 13.46
N GLY A 221 6.15 6.16 14.61
CA GLY A 221 5.59 6.39 15.94
C GLY A 221 4.72 5.25 16.47
N ILE A 222 4.81 4.06 15.88
CA ILE A 222 4.09 2.86 16.36
C ILE A 222 4.85 2.05 17.42
N GLY A 223 6.04 2.54 17.84
CA GLY A 223 6.88 1.89 18.85
C GLY A 223 8.23 1.40 18.32
N GLU A 224 8.56 1.73 17.08
CA GLU A 224 9.86 1.49 16.50
C GLU A 224 10.94 2.41 17.11
N SER A 225 12.15 1.91 17.23
CA SER A 225 13.32 2.74 17.57
C SER A 225 13.79 3.55 16.36
N ARG A 226 14.65 4.55 16.60
CA ARG A 226 15.29 5.29 15.51
C ARG A 226 16.11 4.38 14.60
N GLU A 227 16.81 3.42 15.15
CA GLU A 227 17.61 2.47 14.38
C GLU A 227 16.73 1.57 13.50
N GLU A 228 15.63 1.04 14.04
CA GLU A 228 14.67 0.24 13.28
C GLU A 228 14.05 1.05 12.13
N ARG A 229 13.82 2.35 12.33
CA ARG A 229 13.34 3.24 11.28
C ARG A 229 14.36 3.43 10.16
N ILE A 230 15.63 3.63 10.52
CA ILE A 230 16.73 3.73 9.54
C ILE A 230 16.85 2.41 8.77
N GLN A 231 16.84 1.26 9.45
CA GLN A 231 16.84 -0.04 8.80
C GLN A 231 15.68 -0.17 7.80
N SER A 232 14.48 0.27 8.20
CA SER A 232 13.31 0.21 7.33
C SER A 232 13.39 1.14 6.10
N LEU A 233 14.19 2.21 6.16
CA LEU A 233 14.44 3.11 5.02
C LEU A 233 15.48 2.56 4.04
N MET A 234 16.30 1.59 4.47
CA MET A 234 17.44 1.08 3.71
C MET A 234 17.17 -0.28 3.06
N VAL A 235 15.99 -0.83 3.25
CA VAL A 235 15.57 -2.14 2.69
C VAL A 235 15.00 -2.02 1.27
#